data_31fc4ff5681e06e1b1454efa1bdedb51
#
_entry.id   31fc4ff5681e06e1b1454efa1bdedb51
#
_cell.length_a   1.000
_cell.length_b   1.000
_cell.length_c   1.000
_cell.angle_alpha   90.00
_cell.angle_beta   90.00
_cell.angle_gamma   90.00
#
_symmetry.space_group_name_H-M   'P 1'
#
loop_
_entity.id
_entity.type
_entity.pdbx_description
1 polymer ?
#
loop_
_entity_poly.entity_id
_entity_poly.type
_entity_poly.pdbx_seq_one_letter_code
_entity_poly.pdbx_strand_id
1 'polypeptide(L)'
;FEIMIYNRVFSCSVLREDNILYMLDTTNLNSLENKYYERMQVVGIINLDNLDQALSTYDAQEKTKQIGNIMGILVNWSSRHNIYLRGYSEEQYLLLMNRLQLEQIIEEKFKVLDEIQEYCLRQNLRISASIGLASKEAEITELVRLAEEQLELAMGRGGNQAVVYDYGQVNYYGGRTSGIENRSPIYVRVKTEDLLELINKTDNVVIMSHEGMDADAFSSCLALAKIVDTQDK
;
A
#
# COMPACT_ATOMS: atom_id res chain seq x y z
N PHE A 1 -25.45 10.16 23.51
CA PHE A 1 -25.32 10.91 22.26
C PHE A 1 -24.57 12.21 22.52
N GLU A 2 -23.89 12.71 21.50
CA GLU A 2 -23.16 13.97 21.60
C GLU A 2 -23.92 15.09 20.88
N ILE A 3 -23.83 16.30 21.39
CA ILE A 3 -24.36 17.50 20.77
C ILE A 3 -23.32 18.61 20.79
N MET A 4 -23.34 19.46 19.78
CA MET A 4 -22.48 20.63 19.70
C MET A 4 -23.31 21.88 19.98
N ILE A 5 -22.90 22.66 20.99
CA ILE A 5 -23.53 23.94 21.37
C ILE A 5 -22.45 24.99 21.49
N TYR A 6 -22.54 26.10 20.73
CA TYR A 6 -21.58 27.21 20.76
C TYR A 6 -20.12 26.76 20.71
N ASN A 7 -19.76 25.89 19.75
CA ASN A 7 -18.40 25.34 19.60
C ASN A 7 -17.91 24.48 20.79
N ARG A 8 -18.82 24.00 21.66
CA ARG A 8 -18.53 23.02 22.70
C ARG A 8 -19.24 21.72 22.45
N VAL A 9 -18.57 20.62 22.72
CA VAL A 9 -19.11 19.28 22.59
C VAL A 9 -19.58 18.80 23.94
N PHE A 10 -20.83 18.35 24.01
CA PHE A 10 -21.42 17.81 25.23
C PHE A 10 -21.82 16.35 25.00
N SER A 11 -21.36 15.48 25.89
CA SER A 11 -21.90 14.11 25.99
C SER A 11 -23.21 14.18 26.81
N CYS A 12 -24.29 13.69 26.21
CA CYS A 12 -25.62 13.75 26.79
C CYS A 12 -26.15 12.37 27.13
N SER A 13 -26.62 12.22 28.36
CA SER A 13 -27.29 11.01 28.87
C SER A 13 -28.67 11.37 29.40
N VAL A 14 -29.68 10.56 29.05
CA VAL A 14 -31.08 10.75 29.49
C VAL A 14 -31.46 9.68 30.48
N LEU A 15 -31.80 10.07 31.68
CA LEU A 15 -32.46 9.21 32.67
C LEU A 15 -33.97 9.34 32.44
N ARG A 16 -34.56 8.34 31.79
CA ARG A 16 -35.98 8.38 31.40
C ARG A 16 -36.97 8.30 32.60
N GLU A 17 -36.56 7.59 33.65
CA GLU A 17 -37.41 7.41 34.85
C GLU A 17 -37.63 8.73 35.59
N ASP A 18 -36.62 9.62 35.60
CA ASP A 18 -36.67 10.90 36.32
C ASP A 18 -36.84 12.10 35.39
N ASN A 19 -36.92 11.92 34.08
CA ASN A 19 -36.93 12.97 33.07
C ASN A 19 -35.73 13.94 33.19
N ILE A 20 -34.56 13.42 33.58
CA ILE A 20 -33.33 14.21 33.76
C ILE A 20 -32.42 14.02 32.56
N LEU A 21 -31.91 15.15 32.03
CA LEU A 21 -30.87 15.20 31.01
C LEU A 21 -29.56 15.62 31.68
N TYR A 22 -28.56 14.74 31.65
CA TYR A 22 -27.19 15.07 32.05
C TYR A 22 -26.41 15.52 30.83
N MET A 23 -25.70 16.63 30.98
CA MET A 23 -24.82 17.15 29.94
C MET A 23 -23.42 17.33 30.54
N LEU A 24 -22.44 16.60 30.01
CA LEU A 24 -21.05 16.71 30.38
C LEU A 24 -20.30 17.42 29.25
N ASP A 25 -19.61 18.52 29.55
CA ASP A 25 -18.73 19.20 28.59
C ASP A 25 -17.49 18.33 28.32
N THR A 26 -17.42 17.73 27.13
CA THR A 26 -16.35 16.86 26.64
C THR A 26 -15.46 17.56 25.63
N THR A 27 -15.57 18.87 25.44
CA THR A 27 -14.84 19.66 24.44
C THR A 27 -13.33 19.42 24.49
N ASN A 28 -12.76 19.50 25.71
CA ASN A 28 -11.32 19.29 25.88
C ASN A 28 -10.89 17.84 25.61
N LEU A 29 -11.71 16.87 26.03
CA LEU A 29 -11.45 15.45 25.81
C LEU A 29 -11.44 15.15 24.30
N ASN A 30 -12.49 15.54 23.59
CA ASN A 30 -12.57 15.35 22.14
C ASN A 30 -11.44 16.07 21.38
N SER A 31 -11.04 17.27 21.85
CA SER A 31 -9.90 17.96 21.28
C SER A 31 -8.57 17.23 21.49
N LEU A 32 -8.39 16.59 22.64
CA LEU A 32 -7.19 15.78 22.94
C LEU A 32 -7.18 14.47 22.15
N GLU A 33 -8.32 13.80 22.04
CA GLU A 33 -8.48 12.58 21.23
C GLU A 33 -8.19 12.86 19.76
N ASN A 34 -8.72 13.93 19.20
CA ASN A 34 -8.45 14.34 17.82
C ASN A 34 -6.95 14.65 17.61
N LYS A 35 -6.33 15.41 18.52
CA LYS A 35 -4.89 15.69 18.43
C LYS A 35 -4.03 14.44 18.57
N TYR A 36 -4.44 13.49 19.39
CA TYR A 36 -3.76 12.21 19.53
C TYR A 36 -3.86 11.42 18.23
N TYR A 37 -5.07 11.31 17.67
CA TYR A 37 -5.33 10.64 16.41
C TYR A 37 -4.53 11.25 15.23
N GLU A 38 -4.56 12.57 15.08
CA GLU A 38 -3.82 13.29 14.04
C GLU A 38 -2.29 13.06 14.12
N ARG A 39 -1.77 12.86 15.34
CA ARG A 39 -0.33 12.69 15.60
C ARG A 39 0.12 11.24 15.62
N MET A 40 -0.80 10.29 15.49
CA MET A 40 -0.44 8.88 15.44
C MET A 40 0.61 8.61 14.37
N GLN A 41 1.57 7.76 14.74
CA GLN A 41 2.65 7.36 13.84
C GLN A 41 2.13 6.47 12.72
N VAL A 42 2.59 6.75 11.51
CA VAL A 42 2.39 5.95 10.32
C VAL A 42 3.75 5.61 9.75
N VAL A 43 3.93 4.35 9.46
CA VAL A 43 5.14 3.84 8.79
C VAL A 43 4.79 3.43 7.37
N GLY A 44 5.66 3.78 6.43
CA GLY A 44 5.52 3.34 5.05
C GLY A 44 6.86 2.89 4.46
N ILE A 45 6.78 2.08 3.45
CA ILE A 45 7.94 1.64 2.66
C ILE A 45 7.60 1.83 1.19
N ILE A 46 8.51 2.48 0.47
CA ILE A 46 8.48 2.59 -0.99
C ILE A 46 9.47 1.61 -1.56
N ASN A 47 9.08 0.90 -2.61
CA ASN A 47 9.97 0.11 -3.46
C ASN A 47 9.94 0.65 -4.88
N LEU A 48 11.12 0.81 -5.50
CA LEU A 48 11.25 1.08 -6.92
C LEU A 48 11.28 -0.26 -7.66
N ASP A 49 10.19 -0.58 -8.33
CA ASP A 49 10.01 -1.88 -8.96
C ASP A 49 10.86 -1.99 -10.23
N ASN A 50 11.54 -3.12 -10.41
CA ASN A 50 12.38 -3.46 -11.57
C ASN A 50 13.59 -2.52 -11.82
N LEU A 51 14.08 -1.80 -10.80
CA LEU A 51 15.16 -0.83 -10.94
C LEU A 51 16.43 -1.46 -11.55
N ASP A 52 16.91 -2.54 -10.96
CA ASP A 52 18.14 -3.21 -11.40
C ASP A 52 18.02 -3.75 -12.82
N GLN A 53 16.88 -4.36 -13.16
CA GLN A 53 16.64 -4.90 -14.49
C GLN A 53 16.54 -3.80 -15.56
N ALA A 54 15.84 -2.70 -15.25
CA ALA A 54 15.64 -1.58 -16.16
C ALA A 54 16.95 -0.83 -16.44
N LEU A 55 17.86 -0.80 -15.47
CA LEU A 55 19.14 -0.09 -15.58
C LEU A 55 20.35 -1.01 -15.88
N SER A 56 20.12 -2.30 -16.11
CA SER A 56 21.19 -3.29 -16.34
C SER A 56 22.06 -3.00 -17.56
N THR A 57 21.52 -2.33 -18.57
CA THR A 57 22.21 -1.98 -19.83
C THR A 57 22.88 -0.60 -19.79
N TYR A 58 22.65 0.19 -18.73
CA TYR A 58 23.19 1.53 -18.57
C TYR A 58 24.58 1.49 -17.95
N ASP A 59 25.44 2.43 -18.32
CA ASP A 59 26.72 2.61 -17.63
C ASP A 59 26.50 3.17 -16.21
N ALA A 60 27.53 3.09 -15.36
CA ALA A 60 27.44 3.48 -13.96
C ALA A 60 27.06 4.97 -13.77
N GLN A 61 27.51 5.84 -14.68
CA GLN A 61 27.24 7.28 -14.60
C GLN A 61 25.77 7.57 -14.94
N GLU A 62 25.26 6.93 -15.96
CA GLU A 62 23.89 7.10 -16.42
C GLU A 62 22.89 6.44 -15.43
N LYS A 63 23.25 5.26 -14.88
CA LYS A 63 22.50 4.61 -13.78
C LYS A 63 22.35 5.56 -12.58
N THR A 64 23.45 6.15 -12.11
CA THR A 64 23.43 7.09 -10.98
C THR A 64 22.58 8.33 -11.27
N LYS A 65 22.62 8.84 -12.51
CA LYS A 65 21.81 9.98 -12.93
C LYS A 65 20.30 9.65 -12.91
N GLN A 66 19.89 8.49 -13.42
CA GLN A 66 18.50 8.09 -13.45
C GLN A 66 17.96 7.87 -12.04
N ILE A 67 18.72 7.17 -11.18
CA ILE A 67 18.35 6.98 -9.77
C ILE A 67 18.24 8.33 -9.07
N GLY A 68 19.19 9.24 -9.29
CA GLY A 68 19.19 10.58 -8.70
C GLY A 68 17.97 11.42 -9.10
N ASN A 69 17.51 11.30 -10.34
CA ASN A 69 16.30 12.00 -10.81
C ASN A 69 15.03 11.43 -10.15
N ILE A 70 14.90 10.10 -10.05
CA ILE A 70 13.77 9.46 -9.36
C ILE A 70 13.77 9.84 -7.87
N MET A 71 14.95 9.81 -7.23
CA MET A 71 15.13 10.29 -5.86
C MET A 71 14.71 11.74 -5.70
N GLY A 72 15.04 12.60 -6.68
CA GLY A 72 14.62 14.01 -6.68
C GLY A 72 13.10 14.16 -6.62
N ILE A 73 12.35 13.32 -7.33
CA ILE A 73 10.87 13.30 -7.27
C ILE A 73 10.39 12.90 -5.87
N LEU A 74 10.96 11.82 -5.30
CA LEU A 74 10.60 11.33 -3.96
C LEU A 74 10.91 12.38 -2.87
N VAL A 75 12.08 13.00 -2.92
CA VAL A 75 12.49 14.04 -1.96
C VAL A 75 11.59 15.28 -2.07
N ASN A 76 11.27 15.73 -3.27
CA ASN A 76 10.37 16.87 -3.47
C ASN A 76 8.96 16.56 -2.96
N TRP A 77 8.44 15.37 -3.24
CA TRP A 77 7.13 14.93 -2.74
C TRP A 77 7.13 14.83 -1.21
N SER A 78 8.09 14.14 -0.61
CA SER A 78 8.17 14.00 0.84
C SER A 78 8.31 15.34 1.56
N SER A 79 9.08 16.27 0.98
CA SER A 79 9.24 17.63 1.53
C SER A 79 7.96 18.46 1.46
N ARG A 80 7.18 18.35 0.38
CA ARG A 80 5.87 19.04 0.25
C ARG A 80 4.89 18.63 1.33
N HIS A 81 4.93 17.35 1.75
CA HIS A 81 4.03 16.80 2.77
C HIS A 81 4.66 16.70 4.16
N ASN A 82 5.88 17.24 4.38
CA ASN A 82 6.64 17.10 5.62
C ASN A 82 6.82 15.65 6.09
N ILE A 83 6.94 14.71 5.15
CA ILE A 83 7.18 13.29 5.41
C ILE A 83 8.68 13.04 5.52
N TYR A 84 9.10 12.30 6.56
CA TYR A 84 10.49 11.85 6.64
C TYR A 84 10.72 10.70 5.68
N LEU A 85 11.71 10.86 4.78
CA LEU A 85 12.11 9.88 3.79
C LEU A 85 13.57 9.48 4.01
N ARG A 86 13.86 8.18 4.09
CA ARG A 86 15.22 7.66 4.18
C ARG A 86 15.39 6.41 3.34
N GLY A 87 16.32 6.43 2.37
CA GLY A 87 16.76 5.24 1.66
C GLY A 87 17.60 4.32 2.55
N TYR A 88 17.37 3.03 2.47
CA TYR A 88 18.19 2.00 3.10
C TYR A 88 18.73 0.97 2.08
N SER A 89 18.26 1.04 0.84
CA SER A 89 18.86 0.42 -0.33
C SER A 89 18.70 1.32 -1.56
N GLU A 90 19.19 0.90 -2.72
CA GLU A 90 18.97 1.64 -3.98
C GLU A 90 17.48 1.61 -4.39
N GLU A 91 16.76 0.58 -4.03
CA GLU A 91 15.36 0.36 -4.42
C GLU A 91 14.35 0.73 -3.34
N GLN A 92 14.75 0.73 -2.05
CA GLN A 92 13.81 0.81 -0.95
C GLN A 92 14.04 2.02 -0.05
N TYR A 93 12.93 2.65 0.35
CA TYR A 93 12.89 3.88 1.14
C TYR A 93 11.85 3.78 2.24
N LEU A 94 12.28 4.10 3.47
CA LEU A 94 11.42 4.20 4.64
C LEU A 94 10.72 5.57 4.65
N LEU A 95 9.44 5.58 4.95
CA LEU A 95 8.61 6.75 5.23
C LEU A 95 8.20 6.75 6.69
N LEU A 96 8.38 7.89 7.35
CA LEU A 96 7.75 8.14 8.66
C LEU A 96 6.92 9.41 8.57
N MET A 97 5.68 9.31 8.99
CA MET A 97 4.71 10.41 8.95
C MET A 97 3.70 10.28 10.08
N ASN A 98 2.84 11.26 10.23
CA ASN A 98 1.68 11.18 11.11
C ASN A 98 0.39 10.91 10.32
N ARG A 99 -0.70 10.69 11.04
CA ARG A 99 -2.01 10.38 10.45
C ARG A 99 -2.51 11.51 9.53
N LEU A 100 -2.36 12.77 9.91
CA LEU A 100 -2.78 13.92 9.11
C LEU A 100 -2.07 13.96 7.76
N GLN A 101 -0.76 13.66 7.74
CA GLN A 101 0.03 13.59 6.51
C GLN A 101 -0.42 12.41 5.63
N LEU A 102 -0.76 11.26 6.23
CA LEU A 102 -1.32 10.13 5.49
C LEU A 102 -2.64 10.51 4.82
N GLU A 103 -3.54 11.19 5.51
CA GLU A 103 -4.83 11.62 4.95
C GLU A 103 -4.64 12.57 3.76
N GLN A 104 -3.69 13.51 3.85
CA GLN A 104 -3.35 14.41 2.74
C GLN A 104 -2.89 13.65 1.49
N ILE A 105 -1.99 12.67 1.62
CA ILE A 105 -1.51 11.89 0.47
C ILE A 105 -2.57 10.93 -0.07
N ILE A 106 -3.49 10.47 0.76
CA ILE A 106 -4.66 9.69 0.34
C ILE A 106 -5.62 10.56 -0.50
N GLU A 107 -5.92 11.79 -0.06
CA GLU A 107 -6.75 12.74 -0.83
C GLU A 107 -6.15 13.04 -2.20
N GLU A 108 -4.85 13.17 -2.28
CA GLU A 108 -4.10 13.32 -3.53
C GLU A 108 -3.95 12.02 -4.34
N LYS A 109 -4.45 10.89 -3.82
CA LYS A 109 -4.38 9.57 -4.47
C LYS A 109 -2.95 9.15 -4.81
N PHE A 110 -2.00 9.47 -3.94
CA PHE A 110 -0.59 9.11 -4.14
C PHE A 110 -0.01 9.59 -5.48
N LYS A 111 -0.19 10.86 -5.81
CA LYS A 111 0.32 11.46 -7.07
C LYS A 111 1.80 11.19 -7.36
N VAL A 112 2.59 10.91 -6.35
CA VAL A 112 4.01 10.56 -6.52
C VAL A 112 4.20 9.33 -7.42
N LEU A 113 3.27 8.39 -7.41
CA LEU A 113 3.30 7.22 -8.29
C LEU A 113 3.19 7.64 -9.76
N ASP A 114 2.27 8.56 -10.05
CA ASP A 114 2.08 9.11 -11.39
C ASP A 114 3.30 9.94 -11.82
N GLU A 115 3.85 10.78 -10.92
CA GLU A 115 5.04 11.61 -11.19
C GLU A 115 6.26 10.72 -11.56
N ILE A 116 6.49 9.62 -10.82
CA ILE A 116 7.56 8.66 -11.11
C ILE A 116 7.29 7.96 -12.44
N GLN A 117 6.08 7.48 -12.64
CA GLN A 117 5.71 6.76 -13.87
C GLN A 117 5.87 7.66 -15.11
N GLU A 118 5.40 8.90 -15.06
CA GLU A 118 5.56 9.85 -16.17
C GLU A 118 7.03 10.15 -16.48
N TYR A 119 7.87 10.30 -15.43
CA TYR A 119 9.30 10.47 -15.62
C TYR A 119 9.90 9.25 -16.31
N CYS A 120 9.62 8.05 -15.80
CA CYS A 120 10.16 6.80 -16.34
C CYS A 120 9.71 6.55 -17.78
N LEU A 121 8.45 6.82 -18.11
CA LEU A 121 7.94 6.73 -19.50
C LEU A 121 8.68 7.68 -20.44
N ARG A 122 8.92 8.93 -20.01
CA ARG A 122 9.69 9.91 -20.83
C ARG A 122 11.14 9.49 -21.07
N GLN A 123 11.74 8.76 -20.13
CA GLN A 123 13.09 8.21 -20.25
C GLN A 123 13.15 6.81 -20.86
N ASN A 124 11.99 6.28 -21.26
CA ASN A 124 11.87 4.91 -21.80
C ASN A 124 12.34 3.83 -20.79
N LEU A 125 12.19 4.10 -19.48
CA LEU A 125 12.51 3.21 -18.38
C LEU A 125 11.27 2.42 -17.95
N ARG A 126 11.47 1.13 -17.66
CA ARG A 126 10.40 0.25 -17.15
C ARG A 126 10.49 0.14 -15.63
N ILE A 127 10.43 1.28 -14.95
CA ILE A 127 10.47 1.40 -13.50
C ILE A 127 9.13 1.94 -13.05
N SER A 128 8.57 1.37 -12.00
CA SER A 128 7.42 1.89 -11.26
C SER A 128 7.75 1.98 -9.77
N ALA A 129 6.82 2.47 -8.97
CA ALA A 129 6.98 2.48 -7.53
C ALA A 129 5.80 1.81 -6.87
N SER A 130 6.06 0.99 -5.86
CA SER A 130 5.05 0.39 -4.99
C SER A 130 5.21 0.93 -3.59
N ILE A 131 4.09 1.19 -2.89
CA ILE A 131 4.09 1.76 -1.54
C ILE A 131 3.25 0.88 -0.63
N GLY A 132 3.83 0.45 0.49
CA GLY A 132 3.10 -0.17 1.59
C GLY A 132 3.09 0.76 2.79
N LEU A 133 1.92 0.98 3.41
CA LEU A 133 1.77 1.83 4.60
C LEU A 133 0.96 1.13 5.68
N ALA A 134 1.30 1.42 6.93
CA ALA A 134 0.58 0.93 8.09
C ALA A 134 0.26 2.07 9.05
N SER A 135 -1.01 2.15 9.45
CA SER A 135 -1.58 3.11 10.39
C SER A 135 -2.43 2.37 11.40
N LYS A 136 -1.95 2.28 12.63
CA LYS A 136 -2.71 1.84 13.80
C LYS A 136 -1.95 2.21 15.06
N GLU A 137 -2.60 2.11 16.21
CA GLU A 137 -1.92 2.20 17.50
C GLU A 137 -1.11 0.93 17.75
N ALA A 138 0.20 1.01 17.57
CA ALA A 138 1.14 -0.10 17.74
C ALA A 138 2.57 0.41 17.91
N GLU A 139 3.48 -0.47 18.32
CA GLU A 139 4.91 -0.19 18.31
C GLU A 139 5.45 -0.07 16.87
N ILE A 140 6.52 0.70 16.70
CA ILE A 140 7.14 0.95 15.38
C ILE A 140 7.52 -0.35 14.67
N THR A 141 8.02 -1.34 15.38
CA THR A 141 8.41 -2.65 14.84
C THR A 141 7.22 -3.38 14.19
N GLU A 142 6.06 -3.31 14.82
CA GLU A 142 4.83 -3.87 14.27
C GLU A 142 4.34 -3.07 13.05
N LEU A 143 4.43 -1.73 13.09
CA LEU A 143 4.06 -0.88 11.96
C LEU A 143 4.96 -1.15 10.74
N VAL A 144 6.28 -1.36 10.96
CA VAL A 144 7.22 -1.73 9.88
C VAL A 144 6.80 -3.07 9.25
N ARG A 145 6.57 -4.11 10.06
CA ARG A 145 6.14 -5.42 9.59
C ARG A 145 4.85 -5.34 8.76
N LEU A 146 3.87 -4.59 9.25
CA LEU A 146 2.62 -4.38 8.52
C LEU A 146 2.83 -3.59 7.22
N ALA A 147 3.69 -2.59 7.21
CA ALA A 147 4.01 -1.83 6.00
C ALA A 147 4.71 -2.72 4.94
N GLU A 148 5.60 -3.63 5.37
CA GLU A 148 6.23 -4.63 4.50
C GLU A 148 5.17 -5.57 3.88
N GLU A 149 4.24 -6.08 4.67
CA GLU A 149 3.14 -6.91 4.17
C GLU A 149 2.27 -6.16 3.13
N GLN A 150 1.98 -4.86 3.37
CA GLN A 150 1.24 -4.07 2.40
C GLN A 150 2.05 -3.80 1.14
N LEU A 151 3.36 -3.61 1.25
CA LEU A 151 4.24 -3.47 0.10
C LEU A 151 4.24 -4.74 -0.77
N GLU A 152 4.33 -5.91 -0.14
CA GLU A 152 4.23 -7.19 -0.85
C GLU A 152 2.90 -7.34 -1.59
N LEU A 153 1.77 -6.90 -0.98
CA LEU A 153 0.47 -6.86 -1.65
C LEU A 153 0.47 -5.91 -2.86
N ALA A 154 1.09 -4.72 -2.73
CA ALA A 154 1.21 -3.77 -3.83
C ALA A 154 2.01 -4.37 -5.00
N MET A 155 3.17 -4.95 -4.72
CA MET A 155 4.04 -5.58 -5.71
C MET A 155 3.37 -6.82 -6.33
N GLY A 156 2.69 -7.64 -5.51
CA GLY A 156 2.00 -8.86 -5.96
C GLY A 156 0.86 -8.60 -6.95
N ARG A 157 0.28 -7.39 -6.95
CA ARG A 157 -0.77 -6.97 -7.88
C ARG A 157 -0.26 -6.27 -9.15
N GLY A 158 1.04 -6.30 -9.37
CA GLY A 158 1.68 -5.74 -10.58
C GLY A 158 2.40 -4.41 -10.36
N GLY A 159 2.51 -3.94 -9.12
CA GLY A 159 3.20 -2.69 -8.78
C GLY A 159 2.42 -1.42 -9.14
N ASN A 160 3.12 -0.28 -9.11
CA ASN A 160 2.57 1.05 -9.41
C ASN A 160 1.31 1.40 -8.60
N GLN A 161 1.30 1.05 -7.33
CA GLN A 161 0.17 1.29 -6.43
C GLN A 161 0.63 1.47 -4.99
N ALA A 162 -0.22 2.10 -4.19
CA ALA A 162 -0.07 2.18 -2.75
C ALA A 162 -1.13 1.30 -2.06
N VAL A 163 -0.72 0.56 -1.05
CA VAL A 163 -1.60 -0.23 -0.19
C VAL A 163 -1.46 0.27 1.23
N VAL A 164 -2.57 0.62 1.84
CA VAL A 164 -2.63 1.19 3.19
C VAL A 164 -3.39 0.24 4.11
N TYR A 165 -2.72 -0.25 5.14
CA TYR A 165 -3.36 -0.89 6.28
C TYR A 165 -3.79 0.18 7.28
N ASP A 166 -5.09 0.27 7.55
CA ASP A 166 -5.68 1.24 8.44
C ASP A 166 -6.66 0.55 9.41
N TYR A 167 -6.27 0.38 10.67
CA TYR A 167 -7.09 -0.25 11.72
C TYR A 167 -7.81 -1.54 11.29
N GLY A 168 -7.12 -2.43 10.60
CA GLY A 168 -7.66 -3.72 10.16
C GLY A 168 -8.30 -3.68 8.78
N GLN A 169 -8.37 -2.52 8.14
CA GLN A 169 -8.84 -2.37 6.77
C GLN A 169 -7.65 -2.19 5.82
N VAL A 170 -7.69 -2.84 4.67
CA VAL A 170 -6.69 -2.71 3.63
C VAL A 170 -7.29 -1.95 2.45
N ASN A 171 -6.71 -0.80 2.14
CA ASN A 171 -7.16 0.08 1.08
C ASN A 171 -6.11 0.17 -0.03
N TYR A 172 -6.55 0.20 -1.28
CA TYR A 172 -5.69 0.21 -2.46
C TYR A 172 -5.86 1.52 -3.23
N TYR A 173 -4.72 2.12 -3.62
CA TYR A 173 -4.67 3.39 -4.35
C TYR A 173 -3.72 3.26 -5.55
N GLY A 174 -4.08 3.82 -6.71
CA GLY A 174 -3.30 3.70 -7.95
C GLY A 174 -3.66 2.45 -8.76
N GLY A 175 -2.78 2.04 -9.66
CA GLY A 175 -2.96 0.81 -10.45
C GLY A 175 -3.95 0.92 -11.62
N ARG A 176 -4.37 2.13 -12.01
CA ARG A 176 -5.34 2.35 -13.12
C ARG A 176 -4.72 2.45 -14.51
N THR A 177 -3.42 2.51 -14.61
CA THR A 177 -2.75 2.40 -15.92
C THR A 177 -2.56 0.93 -16.22
N SER A 178 -3.00 0.51 -17.40
CA SER A 178 -2.78 -0.81 -17.96
C SER A 178 -1.34 -1.24 -17.67
N GLY A 179 -1.20 -2.09 -16.67
CA GLY A 179 0.10 -2.52 -16.20
C GLY A 179 0.86 -3.09 -17.37
N ILE A 180 2.00 -2.52 -17.67
CA ILE A 180 3.06 -3.35 -18.19
C ILE A 180 3.22 -4.39 -17.10
N GLU A 181 2.68 -5.58 -17.28
CA GLU A 181 2.88 -6.73 -16.40
C GLU A 181 4.37 -7.05 -16.36
N ASN A 182 5.11 -6.31 -15.56
CA ASN A 182 6.51 -6.59 -15.27
C ASN A 182 6.57 -7.60 -14.12
N ARG A 183 6.04 -8.78 -14.38
CA ARG A 183 6.39 -9.93 -13.58
C ARG A 183 7.83 -10.26 -13.92
N SER A 184 8.77 -9.90 -13.04
CA SER A 184 10.15 -10.38 -13.16
C SER A 184 10.10 -11.87 -13.44
N PRO A 185 10.83 -12.40 -14.44
CA PRO A 185 10.91 -13.84 -14.68
C PRO A 185 11.26 -14.64 -13.43
N ILE A 186 12.04 -14.04 -12.53
CA ILE A 186 12.39 -14.61 -11.21
C ILE A 186 11.17 -14.68 -10.31
N TYR A 187 10.36 -13.62 -10.21
CA TYR A 187 9.14 -13.61 -9.40
C TYR A 187 8.13 -14.66 -9.90
N VAL A 188 7.90 -14.71 -11.22
CA VAL A 188 7.01 -15.73 -11.82
C VAL A 188 7.52 -17.13 -11.50
N ARG A 189 8.84 -17.35 -11.61
CA ARG A 189 9.46 -18.64 -11.31
C ARG A 189 9.28 -19.04 -9.84
N VAL A 190 9.60 -18.15 -8.90
CA VAL A 190 9.43 -18.40 -7.46
C VAL A 190 7.98 -18.70 -7.13
N LYS A 191 7.03 -17.90 -7.63
CA LYS A 191 5.58 -18.15 -7.39
C LYS A 191 5.08 -19.43 -8.06
N THR A 192 5.65 -19.79 -9.18
CA THR A 192 5.32 -21.08 -9.82
C THR A 192 5.88 -22.25 -9.01
N GLU A 193 7.10 -22.15 -8.51
CA GLU A 193 7.71 -23.16 -7.63
C GLU A 193 6.91 -23.31 -6.34
N ASP A 194 6.52 -22.21 -5.67
CA ASP A 194 5.64 -22.21 -4.49
C ASP A 194 4.30 -22.90 -4.76
N LEU A 195 3.65 -22.57 -5.91
CA LEU A 195 2.38 -23.17 -6.30
C LEU A 195 2.51 -24.68 -6.56
N LEU A 196 3.54 -25.09 -7.29
CA LEU A 196 3.81 -26.51 -7.55
C LEU A 196 4.09 -27.29 -6.27
N GLU A 197 4.81 -26.68 -5.32
CA GLU A 197 5.07 -27.28 -4.02
C GLU A 197 3.77 -27.49 -3.22
N LEU A 198 2.86 -26.49 -3.25
CA LEU A 198 1.53 -26.58 -2.62
C LEU A 198 0.68 -27.69 -3.27
N ILE A 199 0.62 -27.74 -4.60
CA ILE A 199 -0.11 -28.79 -5.35
C ILE A 199 0.43 -30.16 -4.97
N ASN A 200 1.74 -30.34 -4.91
CA ASN A 200 2.38 -31.62 -4.60
C ASN A 200 2.16 -32.10 -3.16
N LYS A 201 1.97 -31.15 -2.22
CA LYS A 201 1.72 -31.44 -0.80
C LYS A 201 0.26 -31.79 -0.49
N THR A 202 -0.67 -31.53 -1.41
CA THR A 202 -2.11 -31.73 -1.20
C THR A 202 -2.62 -32.93 -1.96
N ASP A 203 -3.58 -33.67 -1.38
CA ASP A 203 -4.20 -34.86 -2.02
C ASP A 203 -5.31 -34.46 -3.00
N ASN A 204 -5.92 -33.31 -2.82
CA ASN A 204 -7.00 -32.79 -3.67
C ASN A 204 -6.83 -31.29 -3.90
N VAL A 205 -6.98 -30.87 -5.16
CA VAL A 205 -6.95 -29.46 -5.57
C VAL A 205 -8.32 -29.08 -6.10
N VAL A 206 -8.92 -28.03 -5.55
CA VAL A 206 -10.19 -27.45 -6.03
C VAL A 206 -9.92 -26.10 -6.66
N ILE A 207 -10.31 -25.94 -7.93
CA ILE A 207 -10.17 -24.69 -8.67
C ILE A 207 -11.55 -24.05 -8.78
N MET A 208 -11.70 -22.83 -8.28
CA MET A 208 -12.96 -22.08 -8.31
C MET A 208 -12.74 -20.70 -8.94
N SER A 209 -13.73 -20.22 -9.67
CA SER A 209 -13.79 -18.83 -10.13
C SER A 209 -14.78 -18.01 -9.33
N HIS A 210 -14.83 -16.69 -9.61
CA HIS A 210 -15.85 -15.81 -9.06
C HIS A 210 -17.25 -16.09 -9.66
N GLU A 211 -18.29 -15.65 -9.00
CA GLU A 211 -19.66 -15.67 -9.50
C GLU A 211 -19.77 -14.82 -10.78
N GLY A 212 -20.40 -15.34 -11.83
CA GLY A 212 -20.45 -14.66 -13.13
C GLY A 212 -19.14 -14.78 -13.91
N MET A 213 -18.59 -15.99 -14.00
CA MET A 213 -17.33 -16.30 -14.71
C MET A 213 -17.27 -15.70 -16.11
N ASP A 214 -16.27 -14.86 -16.37
CA ASP A 214 -15.93 -14.31 -17.68
C ASP A 214 -14.92 -15.20 -18.42
N ALA A 215 -14.60 -14.85 -19.67
CA ALA A 215 -13.69 -15.62 -20.52
C ALA A 215 -12.25 -15.67 -19.94
N ASP A 216 -11.84 -14.63 -19.20
CA ASP A 216 -10.52 -14.55 -18.59
C ASP A 216 -10.42 -15.48 -17.36
N ALA A 217 -11.43 -15.47 -16.50
CA ALA A 217 -11.54 -16.40 -15.39
C ALA A 217 -11.61 -17.85 -15.85
N PHE A 218 -12.37 -18.14 -16.92
CA PHE A 218 -12.45 -19.48 -17.49
C PHE A 218 -11.11 -19.97 -18.01
N SER A 219 -10.40 -19.16 -18.80
CA SER A 219 -9.09 -19.52 -19.36
C SER A 219 -8.04 -19.71 -18.27
N SER A 220 -8.07 -18.90 -17.22
CA SER A 220 -7.20 -19.03 -16.05
C SER A 220 -7.45 -20.34 -15.29
N CYS A 221 -8.72 -20.70 -15.03
CA CYS A 221 -9.07 -21.97 -14.41
C CYS A 221 -8.63 -23.17 -15.23
N LEU A 222 -8.79 -23.09 -16.56
CA LEU A 222 -8.38 -24.17 -17.47
C LEU A 222 -6.85 -24.36 -17.48
N ALA A 223 -6.09 -23.27 -17.47
CA ALA A 223 -4.64 -23.30 -17.39
C ALA A 223 -4.14 -23.94 -16.06
N LEU A 224 -4.76 -23.55 -14.94
CA LEU A 224 -4.45 -24.13 -13.64
C LEU A 224 -4.80 -25.62 -13.58
N ALA A 225 -5.98 -26.02 -14.09
CA ALA A 225 -6.38 -27.42 -14.15
C ALA A 225 -5.35 -28.26 -14.93
N LYS A 226 -4.88 -27.72 -16.05
CA LYS A 226 -3.85 -28.42 -16.85
C LYS A 226 -2.52 -28.56 -16.11
N ILE A 227 -2.14 -27.56 -15.30
CA ILE A 227 -0.93 -27.66 -14.44
C ILE A 227 -1.12 -28.75 -13.38
N VAL A 228 -2.28 -28.81 -12.74
CA VAL A 228 -2.60 -29.84 -11.73
C VAL A 228 -2.57 -31.24 -12.35
N ASP A 229 -3.20 -31.44 -13.52
CA ASP A 229 -3.19 -32.70 -14.26
C ASP A 229 -1.78 -33.19 -14.60
N THR A 230 -0.83 -32.27 -14.89
CA THR A 230 0.57 -32.65 -15.18
C THR A 230 1.32 -33.09 -13.93
N GLN A 231 0.80 -32.89 -12.74
CA GLN A 231 1.35 -33.35 -11.47
C GLN A 231 0.68 -34.67 -10.96
N ASP A 232 -0.14 -35.32 -11.81
CA ASP A 232 -0.88 -36.57 -11.46
C ASP A 232 -1.81 -36.40 -10.23
N LYS A 233 -2.47 -35.24 -10.11
CA LYS A 233 -3.36 -34.87 -8.98
C LYS A 233 -4.80 -34.60 -9.46
#